data_015dc68f4714dde1470fed4c100420ba
#
_entry.id   015dc68f4714dde1470fed4c100420ba
#
_cell.length_a   1.000
_cell.length_b   1.000
_cell.length_c   1.000
_cell.angle_alpha   90.00
_cell.angle_beta   90.00
_cell.angle_gamma   90.00
#
_symmetry.space_group_name_H-M   'P 1'
#
loop_
_entity.id
_entity.type
_entity.pdbx_description
1 polymer ?
#
loop_
_entity_poly.entity_id
_entity_poly.type
_entity_poly.pdbx_seq_one_letter_code
_entity_poly.pdbx_strand_id
1 'polypeptide(L)'
;VDTTALLAAADLIRDTDREGGKVILVGNGGSAAIAGHLAVDLVKAAGIRAVNFNDPSLITCFGNDYGYDRWVAEALKAHADPGDLVILISSSGESDNILNAATTAEELGLRQLVLSGFSPANRLRGHGEVSLWVDSSSYNHVENAHQVWLLAVVDYLIAGLGDSGTSVTP
;
A
#
# COMPACT_ATOMS: atom_id res chain seq x y z
N VAL A 1 -16.90 -3.33 1.00
CA VAL A 1 -16.11 -3.17 -0.23
C VAL A 1 -16.73 -4.00 -1.36
N ASP A 2 -16.64 -3.51 -2.56
CA ASP A 2 -16.99 -4.29 -3.75
C ASP A 2 -15.90 -5.34 -4.03
N THR A 3 -16.29 -6.60 -4.25
CA THR A 3 -15.38 -7.69 -4.61
C THR A 3 -14.56 -7.34 -5.86
N THR A 4 -15.14 -6.61 -6.82
CA THR A 4 -14.46 -6.14 -8.02
C THR A 4 -13.24 -5.28 -7.70
N ALA A 5 -13.36 -4.40 -6.69
CA ALA A 5 -12.24 -3.55 -6.27
C ALA A 5 -11.12 -4.35 -5.59
N LEU A 6 -11.45 -5.42 -4.84
CA LEU A 6 -10.44 -6.31 -4.24
C LEU A 6 -9.72 -7.12 -5.32
N LEU A 7 -10.43 -7.61 -6.33
CA LEU A 7 -9.83 -8.30 -7.47
C LEU A 7 -8.91 -7.35 -8.27
N ALA A 8 -9.33 -6.12 -8.51
CA ALA A 8 -8.50 -5.11 -9.17
C ALA A 8 -7.22 -4.80 -8.36
N ALA A 9 -7.31 -4.75 -7.01
CA ALA A 9 -6.14 -4.60 -6.15
C ALA A 9 -5.18 -5.80 -6.27
N ALA A 10 -5.71 -7.03 -6.33
CA ALA A 10 -4.91 -8.24 -6.54
C ALA A 10 -4.23 -8.23 -7.92
N ASP A 11 -4.95 -7.79 -8.96
CA ASP A 11 -4.41 -7.69 -10.32
C ASP A 11 -3.28 -6.66 -10.40
N LEU A 12 -3.43 -5.48 -9.75
CA LEU A 12 -2.36 -4.48 -9.65
C LEU A 12 -1.07 -5.07 -9.06
N ILE A 13 -1.19 -5.80 -7.95
CA ILE A 13 -0.03 -6.42 -7.27
C ILE A 13 0.60 -7.50 -8.16
N ARG A 14 -0.23 -8.35 -8.78
CA ARG A 14 0.24 -9.43 -9.66
C ARG A 14 0.94 -8.90 -10.90
N ASP A 15 0.40 -7.87 -11.53
CA ASP A 15 0.97 -7.28 -12.74
C ASP A 15 2.29 -6.59 -12.42
N THR A 16 2.39 -5.89 -11.28
CA THR A 16 3.64 -5.32 -10.79
C THR A 16 4.74 -6.37 -10.65
N ASP A 17 4.42 -7.53 -10.06
CA ASP A 17 5.38 -8.63 -9.91
C ASP A 17 5.79 -9.22 -11.25
N ARG A 18 4.83 -9.45 -12.16
CA ARG A 18 5.09 -9.97 -13.52
C ARG A 18 5.97 -9.05 -14.35
N GLU A 19 5.85 -7.74 -14.16
CA GLU A 19 6.66 -6.72 -14.83
C GLU A 19 8.02 -6.52 -14.15
N GLY A 20 8.29 -7.23 -13.05
CA GLY A 20 9.56 -7.18 -12.31
C GLY A 20 9.65 -6.00 -11.34
N GLY A 21 8.56 -5.29 -11.09
CA GLY A 21 8.46 -4.24 -10.07
C GLY A 21 8.41 -4.80 -8.64
N LYS A 22 8.36 -3.92 -7.66
CA LYS A 22 8.11 -4.23 -6.24
C LYS A 22 6.92 -3.45 -5.73
N VAL A 23 6.36 -3.92 -4.62
CA VAL A 23 5.27 -3.22 -3.91
C VAL A 23 5.87 -2.40 -2.77
N ILE A 24 5.62 -1.10 -2.75
CA ILE A 24 6.03 -0.19 -1.69
C ILE A 24 4.80 0.15 -0.85
N LEU A 25 4.85 -0.12 0.45
CA LEU A 25 3.71 0.05 1.35
C LEU A 25 4.00 1.12 2.40
N VAL A 26 3.10 2.09 2.52
CA VAL A 26 3.27 3.21 3.46
C VAL A 26 1.97 3.53 4.18
N GLY A 27 2.09 3.87 5.46
CA GLY A 27 1.03 4.36 6.32
C GLY A 27 1.60 5.02 7.56
N ASN A 28 0.74 5.58 8.40
CA ASN A 28 1.10 6.13 9.71
C ASN A 28 0.48 5.27 10.83
N GLY A 29 1.14 5.14 11.97
CA GLY A 29 0.59 4.47 13.15
C GLY A 29 0.06 3.06 12.87
N GLY A 30 -1.24 2.81 13.10
CA GLY A 30 -1.89 1.54 12.80
C GLY A 30 -1.80 1.16 11.32
N SER A 31 -1.92 2.13 10.42
CA SER A 31 -1.73 1.91 8.98
C SER A 31 -0.28 1.51 8.63
N ALA A 32 0.73 2.00 9.36
CA ALA A 32 2.10 1.54 9.20
C ALA A 32 2.29 0.09 9.67
N ALA A 33 1.60 -0.33 10.74
CA ALA A 33 1.60 -1.72 11.20
C ALA A 33 0.98 -2.65 10.15
N ILE A 34 -0.14 -2.25 9.53
CA ILE A 34 -0.77 -2.97 8.42
C ILE A 34 0.20 -3.09 7.25
N ALA A 35 0.84 -1.99 6.84
CA ALA A 35 1.83 -1.97 5.77
C ALA A 35 3.01 -2.93 6.05
N GLY A 36 3.49 -2.96 7.29
CA GLY A 36 4.54 -3.88 7.73
C GLY A 36 4.12 -5.35 7.64
N HIS A 37 2.92 -5.69 8.13
CA HIS A 37 2.38 -7.04 8.05
C HIS A 37 2.23 -7.50 6.59
N LEU A 38 1.59 -6.67 5.77
CA LEU A 38 1.37 -7.00 4.37
C LEU A 38 2.68 -7.19 3.59
N ALA A 39 3.69 -6.36 3.84
CA ALA A 39 5.00 -6.50 3.18
C ALA A 39 5.65 -7.86 3.49
N VAL A 40 5.53 -8.34 4.74
CA VAL A 40 6.06 -9.66 5.12
C VAL A 40 5.31 -10.78 4.41
N ASP A 41 3.98 -10.73 4.37
CA ASP A 41 3.17 -11.78 3.76
C ASP A 41 3.34 -11.83 2.23
N LEU A 42 3.42 -10.68 1.57
CA LEU A 42 3.74 -10.63 0.14
C LEU A 42 5.08 -11.31 -0.16
N VAL A 43 6.13 -11.00 0.61
CA VAL A 43 7.45 -11.59 0.39
C VAL A 43 7.49 -13.07 0.77
N LYS A 44 7.02 -13.42 1.98
CA LYS A 44 7.17 -14.78 2.51
C LYS A 44 6.20 -15.76 1.89
N ALA A 45 4.93 -15.37 1.74
CA ALA A 45 3.86 -16.30 1.37
C ALA A 45 3.50 -16.23 -0.12
N ALA A 46 3.49 -15.02 -0.72
CA ALA A 46 3.18 -14.86 -2.13
C ALA A 46 4.43 -14.81 -3.05
N GLY A 47 5.65 -14.71 -2.49
CA GLY A 47 6.88 -14.61 -3.27
C GLY A 47 7.05 -13.28 -4.03
N ILE A 48 6.23 -12.28 -3.73
CA ILE A 48 6.19 -10.98 -4.38
C ILE A 48 7.11 -10.01 -3.65
N ARG A 49 7.98 -9.31 -4.37
CA ARG A 49 8.89 -8.32 -3.77
C ARG A 49 8.10 -7.17 -3.16
N ALA A 50 8.25 -6.95 -1.87
CA ALA A 50 7.58 -5.85 -1.16
C ALA A 50 8.49 -5.24 -0.10
N VAL A 51 8.35 -3.93 0.11
CA VAL A 51 9.06 -3.16 1.14
C VAL A 51 8.13 -2.17 1.82
N ASN A 52 8.46 -1.78 3.03
CA ASN A 52 7.84 -0.64 3.70
C ASN A 52 8.92 0.32 4.20
N PHE A 53 8.53 1.55 4.54
CA PHE A 53 9.46 2.58 5.03
C PHE A 53 9.40 2.76 6.55
N ASN A 54 9.10 1.70 7.30
CA ASN A 54 8.93 1.75 8.76
C ASN A 54 10.26 1.76 9.55
N ASP A 55 11.40 1.97 8.88
CA ASP A 55 12.69 2.07 9.57
C ASP A 55 12.76 3.37 10.39
N PRO A 56 13.01 3.29 11.71
CA PRO A 56 13.06 4.48 12.56
C PRO A 56 14.15 5.48 12.15
N SER A 57 15.28 5.01 11.62
CA SER A 57 16.38 5.88 11.19
C SER A 57 15.97 6.65 9.93
N LEU A 58 15.30 6.00 8.98
CA LEU A 58 14.77 6.65 7.80
C LEU A 58 13.74 7.72 8.16
N ILE A 59 12.75 7.36 8.99
CA ILE A 59 11.67 8.27 9.40
C ILE A 59 12.23 9.48 10.15
N THR A 60 13.13 9.27 11.11
CA THR A 60 13.69 10.36 11.91
C THR A 60 14.62 11.26 11.13
N CYS A 61 15.47 10.70 10.27
CA CYS A 61 16.36 11.47 9.41
C CYS A 61 15.55 12.31 8.40
N PHE A 62 14.71 11.67 7.60
CA PHE A 62 13.94 12.37 6.57
C PHE A 62 12.89 13.31 7.16
N GLY A 63 12.28 12.94 8.30
CA GLY A 63 11.37 13.81 9.03
C GLY A 63 12.05 15.06 9.59
N ASN A 64 13.31 14.95 10.06
CA ASN A 64 14.10 16.09 10.52
C ASN A 64 14.54 17.00 9.36
N ASP A 65 14.98 16.41 8.25
CA ASP A 65 15.64 17.16 7.17
C ASP A 65 14.64 17.76 6.17
N TYR A 66 13.53 17.06 5.90
CA TYR A 66 12.53 17.45 4.90
C TYR A 66 11.17 17.84 5.49
N GLY A 67 10.94 17.57 6.79
CA GLY A 67 9.64 17.70 7.43
C GLY A 67 8.81 16.42 7.37
N TYR A 68 7.93 16.24 8.38
CA TYR A 68 7.12 15.02 8.49
C TYR A 68 6.11 14.89 7.34
N ASP A 69 5.66 16.00 6.79
CA ASP A 69 4.75 16.05 5.63
C ASP A 69 5.39 15.59 4.32
N ARG A 70 6.73 15.59 4.22
CA ARG A 70 7.47 15.28 3.00
C ARG A 70 8.30 14.01 3.05
N TRP A 71 8.55 13.45 4.24
CA TRP A 71 9.50 12.34 4.38
C TRP A 71 9.18 11.12 3.51
N VAL A 72 7.88 10.79 3.31
CA VAL A 72 7.49 9.67 2.46
C VAL A 72 7.76 9.98 0.98
N ALA A 73 7.44 11.19 0.55
CA ALA A 73 7.71 11.65 -0.82
C ALA A 73 9.22 11.56 -1.16
N GLU A 74 10.08 12.01 -0.25
CA GLU A 74 11.53 11.92 -0.43
C GLU A 74 12.05 10.46 -0.38
N ALA A 75 11.43 9.62 0.47
CA ALA A 75 11.74 8.18 0.49
C ALA A 75 11.34 7.50 -0.83
N LEU A 76 10.20 7.85 -1.42
CA LEU A 76 9.81 7.33 -2.75
C LEU A 76 10.81 7.74 -3.83
N LYS A 77 11.24 9.00 -3.88
CA LYS A 77 12.25 9.47 -4.84
C LYS A 77 13.58 8.72 -4.73
N ALA A 78 13.94 8.28 -3.51
CA ALA A 78 15.20 7.58 -3.25
C ALA A 78 15.13 6.07 -3.53
N HIS A 79 13.95 5.44 -3.42
CA HIS A 79 13.84 3.98 -3.38
C HIS A 79 12.91 3.36 -4.44
N ALA A 80 12.07 4.17 -5.10
CA ALA A 80 11.17 3.65 -6.11
C ALA A 80 11.87 3.50 -7.45
N ASP A 81 11.54 2.43 -8.15
CA ASP A 81 11.96 2.16 -9.52
C ASP A 81 10.76 2.24 -10.47
N PRO A 82 10.98 2.52 -11.78
CA PRO A 82 9.90 2.43 -12.76
C PRO A 82 9.23 1.06 -12.76
N GLY A 83 7.89 1.05 -12.75
CA GLY A 83 7.10 -0.18 -12.71
C GLY A 83 6.73 -0.65 -11.29
N ASP A 84 7.16 0.05 -10.24
CA ASP A 84 6.74 -0.23 -8.88
C ASP A 84 5.27 0.17 -8.64
N LEU A 85 4.64 -0.52 -7.69
CA LEU A 85 3.33 -0.17 -7.15
C LEU A 85 3.47 0.45 -5.77
N VAL A 86 2.82 1.59 -5.53
CA VAL A 86 2.76 2.20 -4.20
C VAL A 86 1.38 1.93 -3.59
N ILE A 87 1.36 1.32 -2.40
CA ILE A 87 0.15 1.14 -1.59
C ILE A 87 0.16 2.16 -0.45
N LEU A 88 -0.75 3.11 -0.50
CA LEU A 88 -0.88 4.20 0.47
C LEU A 88 -2.08 3.98 1.38
N ILE A 89 -1.84 3.91 2.69
CA ILE A 89 -2.87 3.61 3.68
C ILE A 89 -3.02 4.81 4.62
N SER A 90 -4.20 5.44 4.61
CA SER A 90 -4.55 6.54 5.52
C SER A 90 -6.01 6.45 5.92
N SER A 91 -6.30 6.18 7.20
CA SER A 91 -7.68 6.03 7.67
C SER A 91 -8.55 7.25 7.38
N SER A 92 -8.04 8.47 7.52
CA SER A 92 -8.77 9.69 7.17
C SER A 92 -8.72 10.02 5.67
N GLY A 93 -7.69 9.54 4.95
CA GLY A 93 -7.38 9.97 3.60
C GLY A 93 -6.90 11.42 3.48
N GLU A 94 -6.50 12.04 4.60
CA GLU A 94 -6.15 13.46 4.71
C GLU A 94 -4.76 13.71 5.30
N SER A 95 -3.95 12.67 5.55
CA SER A 95 -2.60 12.82 6.10
C SER A 95 -1.67 13.44 5.07
N ASP A 96 -1.09 14.61 5.35
CA ASP A 96 -0.29 15.38 4.38
C ASP A 96 0.91 14.59 3.84
N ASN A 97 1.62 13.82 4.66
CA ASN A 97 2.73 12.98 4.19
C ASN A 97 2.28 11.90 3.21
N ILE A 98 1.07 11.34 3.36
CA ILE A 98 0.52 10.34 2.46
C ILE A 98 0.02 11.00 1.16
N LEU A 99 -0.57 12.18 1.24
CA LEU A 99 -1.01 12.94 0.06
C LEU A 99 0.17 13.44 -0.78
N ASN A 100 1.22 13.93 -0.12
CA ASN A 100 2.46 14.30 -0.82
C ASN A 100 3.14 13.09 -1.46
N ALA A 101 3.08 11.93 -0.80
CA ALA A 101 3.55 10.67 -1.39
C ALA A 101 2.73 10.27 -2.62
N ALA A 102 1.40 10.41 -2.58
CA ALA A 102 0.53 10.11 -3.71
C ALA A 102 0.84 11.00 -4.92
N THR A 103 0.99 12.32 -4.70
CA THR A 103 1.40 13.26 -5.75
C THR A 103 2.78 12.91 -6.31
N THR A 104 3.75 12.59 -5.44
CA THR A 104 5.09 12.20 -5.89
C THR A 104 5.08 10.89 -6.67
N ALA A 105 4.25 9.90 -6.28
CA ALA A 105 4.08 8.68 -7.04
C ALA A 105 3.54 8.93 -8.45
N GLU A 106 2.58 9.88 -8.61
CA GLU A 106 2.10 10.32 -9.94
C GLU A 106 3.22 10.97 -10.77
N GLU A 107 4.00 11.87 -10.16
CA GLU A 107 5.15 12.52 -10.82
C GLU A 107 6.22 11.53 -11.30
N LEU A 108 6.40 10.43 -10.55
CA LEU A 108 7.31 9.33 -10.87
C LEU A 108 6.72 8.30 -11.85
N GLY A 109 5.45 8.44 -12.21
CA GLY A 109 4.74 7.50 -13.08
C GLY A 109 4.48 6.13 -12.44
N LEU A 110 4.39 6.07 -11.10
CA LEU A 110 4.13 4.84 -10.36
C LEU A 110 2.63 4.55 -10.27
N ARG A 111 2.27 3.29 -10.34
CA ARG A 111 0.90 2.83 -10.09
C ARG A 111 0.55 2.98 -8.62
N GLN A 112 -0.72 3.19 -8.31
CA GLN A 112 -1.16 3.42 -6.94
C GLN A 112 -2.41 2.63 -6.56
N LEU A 113 -2.36 1.96 -5.41
CA LEU A 113 -3.50 1.43 -4.66
C LEU A 113 -3.65 2.26 -3.39
N VAL A 114 -4.82 2.86 -3.18
CA VAL A 114 -5.05 3.69 -1.99
C VAL A 114 -6.15 3.11 -1.11
N LEU A 115 -5.94 3.18 0.21
CA LEU A 115 -6.91 2.75 1.21
C LEU A 115 -7.27 3.91 2.14
N SER A 116 -8.57 4.15 2.31
CA SER A 116 -9.06 5.22 3.18
C SER A 116 -10.43 4.89 3.81
N GLY A 117 -10.86 5.74 4.69
CA GLY A 117 -12.19 5.73 5.31
C GLY A 117 -12.71 7.15 5.46
N PHE A 118 -13.48 7.41 6.51
CA PHE A 118 -14.02 8.70 6.90
C PHE A 118 -14.86 9.33 5.77
N SER A 119 -14.48 10.51 5.34
CA SER A 119 -15.23 11.22 4.30
C SER A 119 -15.18 10.48 2.96
N PRO A 120 -16.32 10.28 2.28
CA PRO A 120 -16.33 9.73 0.93
C PRO A 120 -15.64 10.65 -0.10
N ALA A 121 -15.41 11.92 0.27
CA ALA A 121 -14.73 12.93 -0.54
C ALA A 121 -13.30 13.21 -0.04
N ASN A 122 -12.68 12.31 0.75
CA ASN A 122 -11.30 12.50 1.17
C ASN A 122 -10.34 12.55 -0.03
N ARG A 123 -9.27 13.33 0.11
CA ARG A 123 -8.35 13.64 -1.00
C ARG A 123 -7.61 12.42 -1.54
N LEU A 124 -7.23 11.47 -0.68
CA LEU A 124 -6.45 10.30 -1.09
C LEU A 124 -7.18 9.44 -2.12
N ARG A 125 -8.51 9.36 -2.06
CA ARG A 125 -9.31 8.57 -3.01
C ARG A 125 -9.16 8.99 -4.47
N GLY A 126 -8.78 10.23 -4.71
CA GLY A 126 -8.59 10.77 -6.06
C GLY A 126 -7.30 10.37 -6.75
N HIS A 127 -6.34 9.79 -6.02
CA HIS A 127 -5.00 9.48 -6.52
C HIS A 127 -4.83 8.04 -7.04
N GLY A 128 -5.54 7.06 -6.47
CA GLY A 128 -5.30 5.65 -6.79
C GLY A 128 -5.98 5.18 -8.07
N GLU A 129 -5.32 4.32 -8.85
CA GLU A 129 -5.96 3.52 -9.90
C GLU A 129 -7.05 2.61 -9.31
N VAL A 130 -6.79 2.09 -8.11
CA VAL A 130 -7.74 1.36 -7.28
C VAL A 130 -7.85 2.06 -5.93
N SER A 131 -9.08 2.33 -5.48
CA SER A 131 -9.36 2.96 -4.19
C SER A 131 -10.29 2.07 -3.37
N LEU A 132 -9.81 1.60 -2.22
CA LEU A 132 -10.57 0.85 -1.25
C LEU A 132 -11.00 1.79 -0.11
N TRP A 133 -12.30 2.06 -0.01
CA TRP A 133 -12.85 2.99 0.97
C TRP A 133 -13.80 2.30 1.95
N VAL A 134 -13.67 2.63 3.23
CA VAL A 134 -14.52 2.15 4.33
C VAL A 134 -15.48 3.25 4.75
N ASP A 135 -16.78 3.00 4.66
CA ASP A 135 -17.80 3.91 5.18
C ASP A 135 -17.86 3.86 6.71
N SER A 136 -16.87 4.47 7.34
CA SER A 136 -16.77 4.61 8.79
C SER A 136 -15.81 5.75 9.14
N SER A 137 -16.12 6.47 10.23
CA SER A 137 -15.24 7.48 10.84
C SER A 137 -14.53 6.98 12.11
N SER A 138 -14.64 5.70 12.42
CA SER A 138 -13.93 5.05 13.53
C SER A 138 -12.60 4.49 13.05
N TYR A 139 -11.48 4.97 13.62
CA TYR A 139 -10.15 4.46 13.30
C TYR A 139 -10.05 2.95 13.40
N ASN A 140 -10.54 2.36 14.50
CA ASN A 140 -10.46 0.91 14.71
C ASN A 140 -11.25 0.13 13.66
N HIS A 141 -12.42 0.62 13.23
CA HIS A 141 -13.19 -0.04 12.17
C HIS A 141 -12.49 0.06 10.83
N VAL A 142 -11.96 1.23 10.49
CA VAL A 142 -11.27 1.47 9.22
C VAL A 142 -9.98 0.66 9.13
N GLU A 143 -9.14 0.70 10.16
CA GLU A 143 -7.87 -0.03 10.17
C GLU A 143 -8.08 -1.55 10.13
N ASN A 144 -9.04 -2.09 10.90
CA ASN A 144 -9.35 -3.52 10.84
C ASN A 144 -9.89 -3.92 9.45
N ALA A 145 -10.75 -3.10 8.83
CA ALA A 145 -11.24 -3.38 7.48
C ALA A 145 -10.10 -3.36 6.46
N HIS A 146 -9.21 -2.38 6.51
CA HIS A 146 -8.04 -2.31 5.64
C HIS A 146 -7.16 -3.56 5.78
N GLN A 147 -6.88 -3.98 7.01
CA GLN A 147 -6.09 -5.18 7.25
C GLN A 147 -6.76 -6.43 6.69
N VAL A 148 -8.04 -6.65 6.99
CA VAL A 148 -8.80 -7.82 6.50
C VAL A 148 -8.82 -7.85 4.97
N TRP A 149 -9.06 -6.73 4.31
CA TRP A 149 -9.09 -6.66 2.85
C TRP A 149 -7.75 -6.97 2.20
N LEU A 150 -6.67 -6.38 2.73
CA LEU A 150 -5.34 -6.60 2.19
C LEU A 150 -4.86 -8.03 2.41
N LEU A 151 -5.15 -8.64 3.57
CA LEU A 151 -4.82 -10.06 3.81
C LEU A 151 -5.66 -11.00 2.92
N ALA A 152 -6.94 -10.69 2.68
CA ALA A 152 -7.75 -11.43 1.73
C ALA A 152 -7.22 -11.35 0.29
N VAL A 153 -6.66 -10.19 -0.10
CA VAL A 153 -5.95 -10.04 -1.39
C VAL A 153 -4.70 -10.93 -1.44
N VAL A 154 -3.90 -10.99 -0.36
CA VAL A 154 -2.74 -11.88 -0.30
C VAL A 154 -3.16 -13.34 -0.38
N ASP A 155 -4.17 -13.77 0.37
CA ASP A 155 -4.68 -15.15 0.31
C ASP A 155 -5.16 -15.52 -1.11
N TYR A 156 -5.81 -14.60 -1.81
CA TYR A 156 -6.22 -14.80 -3.18
C TYR A 156 -5.03 -14.92 -4.15
N LEU A 157 -3.98 -14.13 -3.96
CA LEU A 157 -2.74 -14.22 -4.74
C LEU A 157 -2.04 -15.58 -4.54
N ILE A 158 -1.96 -16.06 -3.28
CA ILE A 158 -1.37 -17.36 -2.93
C ILE A 158 -2.17 -18.51 -3.55
N ALA A 159 -3.51 -18.47 -3.48
CA ALA A 159 -4.36 -19.49 -4.09
C ALA A 159 -4.15 -19.61 -5.60
N GLY A 160 -3.98 -18.47 -6.29
CA GLY A 160 -3.68 -18.45 -7.74
C GLY A 160 -2.30 -19.04 -8.10
N LEU A 161 -1.34 -19.05 -7.17
CA LEU A 161 -0.04 -19.71 -7.37
C LEU A 161 -0.16 -21.24 -7.34
N GLY A 162 -1.08 -21.79 -6.51
CA GLY A 162 -1.34 -23.23 -6.43
C GLY A 162 -1.85 -23.86 -7.74
N ASP A 163 -2.64 -23.12 -8.51
CA ASP A 163 -3.17 -23.55 -9.81
C ASP A 163 -2.10 -23.52 -10.92
N SER A 164 -1.01 -22.79 -10.73
CA SER A 164 0.11 -22.69 -11.69
C SER A 164 1.26 -23.69 -11.46
N GLY A 165 1.13 -24.63 -10.52
CA GLY A 165 2.05 -25.76 -10.32
C GLY A 165 3.33 -25.46 -9.54
N THR A 166 3.45 -24.29 -8.92
CA THR A 166 4.53 -23.97 -7.96
C THR A 166 4.06 -24.27 -6.53
N SER A 167 4.41 -25.44 -5.98
CA SER A 167 4.16 -25.79 -4.60
C SER A 167 5.06 -24.92 -3.69
N VAL A 168 4.50 -23.93 -3.05
CA VAL A 168 5.13 -23.30 -1.90
C VAL A 168 4.79 -24.17 -0.68
N THR A 169 5.78 -24.87 -0.13
CA THR A 169 5.63 -25.63 1.13
C THR A 169 5.48 -24.67 2.30
N PRO A 170 4.57 -24.95 3.26
CA PRO A 170 4.29 -24.09 4.41
C PRO A 170 5.48 -23.90 5.35
#